data_8a5a2c1c6e8eb4d80f9069feed581ec8
#
_entry.id   8a5a2c1c6e8eb4d80f9069feed581ec8
#
_cell.length_a   1.000
_cell.length_b   1.000
_cell.length_c   1.000
_cell.angle_alpha   90.00
_cell.angle_beta   90.00
_cell.angle_gamma   90.00
#
_symmetry.space_group_name_H-M   'P 1'
#
loop_
_entity.id
_entity.type
_entity.pdbx_description
1 polymer ?
#
loop_
_entity_poly.entity_id
_entity_poly.type
_entity_poly.pdbx_seq_one_letter_code
_entity_poly.pdbx_strand_id
1 'polypeptide(L)'
;ALGSHENNMRYITVKIHEDSQKIYGLDRWNPDKPTYIVEGPIDSMFIPNCLAVAGGDLGSFKGNKQKTTLIFDNESRNFHTVTKMRNAVDEGWKVLIWEDLDVLLRDKKIFKKVKDINDLIINNVSPLELLNFINKNTFGGLDARWRVSHWSKV
;
A
#
# COMPACT_ATOMS: atom_id res chain seq x y z
N ALA A 1 -21.46 13.35 -22.49
CA ALA A 1 -21.92 13.52 -21.10
C ALA A 1 -22.30 12.19 -20.46
N LEU A 2 -23.02 11.33 -21.15
CA LEU A 2 -23.40 10.02 -20.62
C LEU A 2 -22.21 9.07 -20.45
N GLY A 3 -21.24 9.10 -21.34
CA GLY A 3 -20.04 8.29 -21.25
C GLY A 3 -19.13 8.66 -20.08
N SER A 4 -19.11 9.92 -19.68
CA SER A 4 -18.33 10.38 -18.53
C SER A 4 -18.97 9.91 -17.20
N HIS A 5 -20.28 9.78 -17.14
CA HIS A 5 -20.97 9.27 -15.96
C HIS A 5 -20.73 7.77 -15.77
N GLU A 6 -20.73 6.98 -16.83
CA GLU A 6 -20.42 5.55 -16.72
C GLU A 6 -18.98 5.29 -16.25
N ASN A 7 -18.02 6.06 -16.74
CA ASN A 7 -16.63 5.94 -16.31
C ASN A 7 -16.46 6.33 -14.83
N ASN A 8 -17.20 7.32 -14.36
CA ASN A 8 -17.16 7.73 -12.97
C ASN A 8 -17.77 6.69 -12.02
N MET A 9 -18.71 5.87 -12.48
CA MET A 9 -19.33 4.84 -11.65
C MET A 9 -18.38 3.72 -11.24
N ARG A 10 -17.29 3.49 -11.97
CA ARG A 10 -16.30 2.47 -11.64
C ARG A 10 -15.47 2.82 -10.41
N TYR A 11 -15.35 4.10 -10.09
CA TYR A 11 -14.44 4.63 -9.07
C TYR A 11 -15.17 5.48 -8.04
N ILE A 12 -16.47 5.25 -7.85
CA ILE A 12 -17.22 6.02 -6.86
C ILE A 12 -16.63 5.81 -5.48
N THR A 13 -16.16 6.90 -4.92
CA THR A 13 -15.81 7.00 -3.52
C THR A 13 -16.86 7.89 -2.86
N VAL A 14 -17.60 7.33 -1.91
CA VAL A 14 -18.63 8.11 -1.20
C VAL A 14 -17.98 8.86 -0.06
N LYS A 15 -18.06 10.17 -0.12
CA LYS A 15 -17.62 11.06 0.96
C LYS A 15 -18.87 11.69 1.59
N ILE A 16 -19.23 11.24 2.78
CA ILE A 16 -20.43 11.69 3.48
C ILE A 16 -20.22 13.09 4.10
N HIS A 17 -19.00 13.35 4.60
CA HIS A 17 -18.59 14.65 5.12
C HIS A 17 -17.29 15.08 4.43
N GLU A 18 -17.03 16.39 4.33
CA GLU A 18 -15.81 16.91 3.71
C GLU A 18 -14.54 16.38 4.37
N ASP A 19 -14.57 16.16 5.68
CA ASP A 19 -13.45 15.65 6.46
C ASP A 19 -13.40 14.11 6.50
N SER A 20 -14.34 13.44 5.83
CA SER A 20 -14.38 11.98 5.79
C SER A 20 -13.26 11.44 4.92
N GLN A 21 -12.62 10.39 5.42
CA GLN A 21 -11.63 9.65 4.68
C GLN A 21 -12.27 8.97 3.47
N LYS A 22 -11.63 9.09 2.31
CA LYS A 22 -12.07 8.40 1.11
C LYS A 22 -11.46 7.00 1.11
N ILE A 23 -12.29 5.99 1.37
CA ILE A 23 -11.85 4.60 1.45
C ILE A 23 -12.57 3.78 0.39
N TYR A 24 -11.79 3.09 -0.44
CA TYR A 24 -12.28 2.15 -1.44
C TYR A 24 -12.14 0.71 -0.92
N GLY A 25 -13.19 -0.09 -1.10
CA GLY A 25 -13.17 -1.52 -0.78
C GLY A 25 -13.82 -1.91 0.54
N LEU A 26 -14.44 -0.98 1.27
CA LEU A 26 -15.09 -1.27 2.56
C LEU A 26 -16.19 -2.33 2.45
N ASP A 27 -16.89 -2.41 1.33
CA ASP A 27 -17.94 -3.40 1.05
C ASP A 27 -17.41 -4.85 1.05
N ARG A 28 -16.13 -5.03 0.77
CA ARG A 28 -15.45 -6.33 0.70
C ARG A 28 -14.58 -6.62 1.91
N TRP A 29 -14.40 -5.65 2.78
CA TRP A 29 -13.45 -5.73 3.88
C TRP A 29 -13.98 -6.59 5.02
N ASN A 30 -13.12 -7.48 5.51
CA ASN A 30 -13.37 -8.25 6.72
C ASN A 30 -12.36 -7.82 7.80
N PRO A 31 -12.80 -7.12 8.86
CA PRO A 31 -11.90 -6.62 9.91
C PRO A 31 -11.25 -7.72 10.76
N ASP A 32 -11.75 -8.93 10.70
CA ASP A 32 -11.21 -10.08 11.47
C ASP A 32 -9.99 -10.71 10.77
N LYS A 33 -9.78 -10.40 9.49
CA LYS A 33 -8.67 -10.94 8.69
C LYS A 33 -7.53 -9.91 8.57
N PRO A 34 -6.32 -10.38 8.23
CA PRO A 34 -5.23 -9.47 7.90
C PRO A 34 -5.67 -8.45 6.85
N THR A 35 -5.42 -7.19 7.14
CA THR A 35 -5.84 -6.06 6.31
C THR A 35 -4.62 -5.39 5.70
N TYR A 36 -4.74 -5.01 4.44
CA TYR A 36 -3.72 -4.26 3.72
C TYR A 36 -4.31 -2.94 3.25
N ILE A 37 -3.54 -1.88 3.34
CA ILE A 37 -3.98 -0.54 2.92
C ILE A 37 -2.97 0.03 1.95
N VAL A 38 -3.46 0.44 0.78
CA VAL A 38 -2.69 1.05 -0.31
C VAL A 38 -3.23 2.43 -0.63
N GLU A 39 -2.49 3.20 -1.43
CA GLU A 39 -2.93 4.53 -1.86
C GLU A 39 -3.87 4.46 -3.06
N GLY A 40 -3.65 3.54 -3.99
CA GLY A 40 -4.39 3.45 -5.25
C GLY A 40 -5.42 2.33 -5.30
N PRO A 41 -6.66 2.60 -5.78
CA PRO A 41 -7.68 1.55 -5.92
C PRO A 41 -7.25 0.39 -6.81
N ILE A 42 -6.46 0.65 -7.86
CA ILE A 42 -5.98 -0.40 -8.76
C ILE A 42 -5.06 -1.36 -8.02
N ASP A 43 -4.12 -0.84 -7.23
CA ASP A 43 -3.21 -1.66 -6.43
C ASP A 43 -3.97 -2.59 -5.48
N SER A 44 -5.07 -2.10 -4.90
CA SER A 44 -5.87 -2.87 -3.95
C SER A 44 -6.54 -4.10 -4.56
N MET A 45 -6.73 -4.12 -5.87
CA MET A 45 -7.40 -5.23 -6.56
C MET A 45 -6.59 -6.53 -6.58
N PHE A 46 -5.28 -6.46 -6.34
CA PHE A 46 -4.38 -7.60 -6.43
C PHE A 46 -4.02 -8.21 -5.08
N ILE A 47 -4.52 -7.65 -4.00
CA ILE A 47 -4.21 -8.05 -2.63
C ILE A 47 -5.51 -8.43 -1.91
N PRO A 48 -5.58 -9.59 -1.23
CA PRO A 48 -6.79 -9.98 -0.51
C PRO A 48 -7.04 -9.06 0.69
N ASN A 49 -8.31 -8.77 0.95
CA ASN A 49 -8.76 -7.94 2.07
C ASN A 49 -8.03 -6.59 2.12
N CYS A 50 -7.91 -5.95 0.97
CA CYS A 50 -7.17 -4.70 0.81
C CYS A 50 -8.11 -3.52 0.63
N LEU A 51 -7.79 -2.42 1.31
CA LEU A 51 -8.47 -1.14 1.17
C LEU A 51 -7.53 -0.15 0.48
N ALA A 52 -8.09 0.77 -0.28
CA ALA A 52 -7.36 1.92 -0.78
C ALA A 52 -7.84 3.19 -0.08
N VAL A 53 -6.91 4.00 0.39
CA VAL A 53 -7.19 5.25 1.09
C VAL A 53 -6.71 6.41 0.23
N ALA A 54 -7.65 7.14 -0.36
CA ALA A 54 -7.32 8.31 -1.15
C ALA A 54 -6.92 9.49 -0.26
N GLY A 55 -6.00 10.32 -0.75
CA GLY A 55 -5.52 11.47 -0.01
C GLY A 55 -4.19 11.27 0.71
N GLY A 56 -3.59 10.10 0.58
CA GLY A 56 -2.19 9.85 0.92
C GLY A 56 -1.85 9.67 2.39
N ASP A 57 -2.81 9.72 3.29
CA ASP A 57 -2.57 9.44 4.72
C ASP A 57 -3.15 8.09 5.11
N LEU A 58 -2.38 7.04 4.86
CA LEU A 58 -2.79 5.68 5.17
C LEU A 58 -2.92 5.45 6.68
N GLY A 59 -2.12 6.15 7.48
CA GLY A 59 -2.13 6.04 8.93
C GLY A 59 -3.35 6.66 9.60
N SER A 60 -4.19 7.40 8.87
CA SER A 60 -5.44 7.92 9.41
C SER A 60 -6.56 6.88 9.43
N PHE A 61 -6.36 5.73 8.85
CA PHE A 61 -7.32 4.63 8.89
C PHE A 61 -7.55 4.15 10.34
N LYS A 62 -8.82 4.01 10.71
CA LYS A 62 -9.21 3.57 12.06
C LYS A 62 -9.50 2.09 12.08
N GLY A 63 -8.45 1.29 12.15
CA GLY A 63 -8.54 -0.16 12.22
C GLY A 63 -7.56 -0.73 13.22
N ASN A 64 -7.52 -2.06 13.30
CA ASN A 64 -6.63 -2.77 14.20
C ASN A 64 -5.21 -2.76 13.64
N LYS A 65 -4.32 -1.99 14.27
CA LYS A 65 -2.91 -1.87 13.84
C LYS A 65 -2.17 -3.21 13.83
N GLN A 66 -2.52 -4.12 14.73
CA GLN A 66 -1.87 -5.44 14.83
C GLN A 66 -2.16 -6.33 13.62
N LYS A 67 -3.30 -6.11 12.97
CA LYS A 67 -3.74 -6.88 11.81
C LYS A 67 -3.57 -6.15 10.48
N THR A 68 -3.02 -4.94 10.50
CA THR A 68 -2.99 -4.06 9.33
C THR A 68 -1.57 -3.77 8.87
N THR A 69 -1.34 -3.91 7.57
CA THR A 69 -0.10 -3.51 6.90
C THR A 69 -0.37 -2.31 6.00
N LEU A 70 0.38 -1.24 6.18
CA LEU A 70 0.34 -0.08 5.28
C LEU A 70 1.36 -0.27 4.16
N ILE A 71 0.95 -0.01 2.93
CA ILE A 71 1.78 -0.16 1.74
C ILE A 71 1.88 1.19 1.04
N PHE A 72 2.98 1.88 1.28
CA PHE A 72 3.35 3.11 0.56
C PHE A 72 4.07 2.75 -0.73
N ASP A 73 4.08 3.66 -1.69
CA ASP A 73 4.82 3.46 -2.94
C ASP A 73 6.33 3.35 -2.69
N ASN A 74 7.03 2.64 -3.58
CA ASN A 74 8.47 2.48 -3.50
C ASN A 74 9.20 3.75 -3.99
N GLU A 75 9.15 4.78 -3.19
CA GLU A 75 9.72 6.09 -3.49
C GLU A 75 10.74 6.51 -2.44
N SER A 76 11.87 5.81 -2.38
CA SER A 76 12.92 6.04 -1.37
C SER A 76 13.55 7.44 -1.43
N ARG A 77 13.40 8.14 -2.55
CA ARG A 77 13.92 9.51 -2.76
C ARG A 77 12.87 10.58 -2.54
N ASN A 78 11.63 10.21 -2.30
CA ASN A 78 10.53 11.15 -2.09
C ASN A 78 10.39 11.46 -0.61
N PHE A 79 10.72 12.69 -0.23
CA PHE A 79 10.67 13.15 1.16
C PHE A 79 9.28 12.95 1.78
N HIS A 80 8.21 13.24 1.05
CA HIS A 80 6.85 13.09 1.55
C HIS A 80 6.50 11.64 1.84
N THR A 81 6.83 10.73 0.94
CA THR A 81 6.56 9.30 1.14
C THR A 81 7.36 8.75 2.33
N VAL A 82 8.64 9.08 2.41
CA VAL A 82 9.49 8.64 3.53
C VAL A 82 9.00 9.18 4.86
N THR A 83 8.58 10.45 4.89
CA THR A 83 8.04 11.07 6.11
C THR A 83 6.74 10.40 6.55
N LYS A 84 5.81 10.15 5.65
CA LYS A 84 4.57 9.43 5.95
C LYS A 84 4.84 8.03 6.49
N MET A 85 5.79 7.33 5.90
CA MET A 85 6.16 5.98 6.34
C MET A 85 6.77 6.01 7.75
N ARG A 86 7.67 6.94 8.03
CA ARG A 86 8.24 7.12 9.37
C ARG A 86 7.18 7.44 10.41
N ASN A 87 6.27 8.36 10.10
CA ASN A 87 5.17 8.72 10.99
C ASN A 87 4.27 7.51 11.29
N ALA A 88 3.94 6.73 10.27
CA ALA A 88 3.13 5.52 10.45
C ALA A 88 3.81 4.52 11.39
N VAL A 89 5.10 4.29 11.22
CA VAL A 89 5.88 3.42 12.11
C VAL A 89 5.89 3.96 13.54
N ASP A 90 6.10 5.25 13.72
CA ASP A 90 6.10 5.91 15.03
C ASP A 90 4.74 5.81 15.72
N GLU A 91 3.65 5.79 14.96
CA GLU A 91 2.28 5.62 15.46
C GLU A 91 1.92 4.15 15.74
N GLY A 92 2.82 3.22 15.50
CA GLY A 92 2.63 1.80 15.81
C GLY A 92 2.10 0.94 14.68
N TRP A 93 2.05 1.47 13.45
CA TRP A 93 1.65 0.70 12.28
C TRP A 93 2.76 -0.21 11.79
N LYS A 94 2.38 -1.34 11.20
CA LYS A 94 3.28 -2.16 10.38
C LYS A 94 3.26 -1.66 8.96
N VAL A 95 4.41 -1.66 8.31
CA VAL A 95 4.58 -1.15 6.95
C VAL A 95 5.33 -2.14 6.08
N LEU A 96 4.99 -2.19 4.80
CA LEU A 96 5.82 -2.85 3.79
C LEU A 96 7.07 -2.01 3.56
N ILE A 97 8.25 -2.64 3.62
CA ILE A 97 9.51 -2.00 3.30
C ILE A 97 10.10 -2.67 2.06
N TRP A 98 10.37 -1.87 1.03
CA TRP A 98 10.77 -2.34 -0.29
C TRP A 98 12.26 -2.71 -0.40
N GLU A 99 12.98 -2.79 0.71
CA GLU A 99 14.42 -2.97 0.74
C GLU A 99 14.89 -4.21 -0.05
N ASP A 100 14.18 -5.33 0.08
CA ASP A 100 14.53 -6.58 -0.57
C ASP A 100 13.87 -6.80 -1.93
N LEU A 101 13.29 -5.75 -2.51
CA LEU A 101 12.65 -5.82 -3.82
C LEU A 101 13.62 -6.31 -4.90
N ASP A 102 14.88 -5.89 -4.82
CA ASP A 102 15.90 -6.26 -5.82
C ASP A 102 16.10 -7.77 -5.96
N VAL A 103 15.91 -8.52 -4.88
CA VAL A 103 15.99 -9.99 -4.92
C VAL A 103 14.87 -10.56 -5.77
N LEU A 104 13.64 -10.11 -5.54
CA LEU A 104 12.48 -10.54 -6.33
C LEU A 104 12.65 -10.17 -7.80
N LEU A 105 13.09 -8.95 -8.09
CA LEU A 105 13.26 -8.47 -9.46
C LEU A 105 14.33 -9.29 -10.21
N ARG A 106 15.43 -9.61 -9.56
CA ARG A 106 16.47 -10.47 -10.15
C ARG A 106 15.98 -11.88 -10.44
N ASP A 107 15.28 -12.48 -9.49
CA ASP A 107 14.75 -13.85 -9.63
C ASP A 107 13.73 -13.92 -10.78
N LYS A 108 12.97 -12.89 -11.00
CA LYS A 108 11.97 -12.78 -12.06
C LYS A 108 12.53 -12.19 -13.36
N LYS A 109 13.81 -11.81 -13.40
CA LYS A 109 14.47 -11.13 -14.54
C LYS A 109 13.73 -9.86 -14.97
N ILE A 110 13.30 -9.07 -14.00
CA ILE A 110 12.63 -7.79 -14.22
C ILE A 110 13.68 -6.67 -14.11
N PHE A 111 13.88 -5.93 -15.20
CA PHE A 111 14.89 -4.86 -15.27
C PHE A 111 14.29 -3.46 -15.28
N LYS A 112 12.96 -3.37 -15.18
CA LYS A 112 12.24 -2.10 -15.12
C LYS A 112 12.15 -1.60 -13.68
N LYS A 113 12.08 -0.28 -13.53
CA LYS A 113 11.83 0.34 -12.23
C LYS A 113 10.43 0.00 -11.75
N VAL A 114 10.31 -0.43 -10.50
CA VAL A 114 9.04 -0.74 -9.85
C VAL A 114 8.75 0.31 -8.78
N LYS A 115 7.67 1.02 -8.96
CA LYS A 115 7.22 2.08 -8.05
C LYS A 115 6.10 1.61 -7.11
N ASP A 116 5.21 0.75 -7.59
CA ASP A 116 4.01 0.35 -6.86
C ASP A 116 3.64 -1.12 -7.14
N ILE A 117 2.56 -1.55 -6.50
CA ILE A 117 2.04 -2.92 -6.64
C ILE A 117 1.65 -3.24 -8.09
N ASN A 118 0.99 -2.28 -8.75
CA ASN A 118 0.56 -2.48 -10.13
C ASN A 118 1.74 -2.74 -11.07
N ASP A 119 2.87 -2.07 -10.85
CA ASP A 119 4.09 -2.31 -11.63
C ASP A 119 4.57 -3.75 -11.52
N LEU A 120 4.49 -4.36 -10.34
CA LEU A 120 4.85 -5.77 -10.16
C LEU A 120 3.93 -6.69 -10.95
N ILE A 121 2.63 -6.45 -10.91
CA ILE A 121 1.63 -7.24 -11.63
C ILE A 121 1.84 -7.13 -13.16
N ILE A 122 2.07 -5.93 -13.67
CA ILE A 122 2.34 -5.69 -15.08
C ILE A 122 3.60 -6.47 -15.53
N ASN A 123 4.57 -6.62 -14.65
CA ASN A 123 5.81 -7.36 -14.92
C ASN A 123 5.73 -8.85 -14.54
N ASN A 124 4.54 -9.42 -14.54
CA ASN A 124 4.27 -10.86 -14.37
C ASN A 124 4.60 -11.44 -13.00
N VAL A 125 4.62 -10.62 -11.95
CA VAL A 125 4.60 -11.12 -10.58
C VAL A 125 3.16 -11.54 -10.28
N SER A 126 2.95 -12.80 -9.92
CA SER A 126 1.60 -13.30 -9.62
C SER A 126 1.08 -12.70 -8.31
N PRO A 127 -0.25 -12.65 -8.11
CA PRO A 127 -0.83 -12.22 -6.84
C PRO A 127 -0.32 -13.01 -5.63
N LEU A 128 -0.07 -14.30 -5.77
CA LEU A 128 0.48 -15.13 -4.68
C LEU A 128 1.93 -14.75 -4.36
N GLU A 129 2.76 -14.58 -5.37
CA GLU A 129 4.15 -14.12 -5.19
C GLU A 129 4.19 -12.73 -4.57
N LEU A 130 3.28 -11.85 -4.98
CA LEU A 130 3.15 -10.52 -4.43
C LEU A 130 2.79 -10.57 -2.94
N LEU A 131 1.78 -11.37 -2.58
CA LEU A 131 1.35 -11.50 -1.19
C LEU A 131 2.47 -12.06 -0.30
N ASN A 132 3.20 -13.05 -0.79
CA ASN A 132 4.34 -13.61 -0.09
C ASN A 132 5.43 -12.56 0.14
N PHE A 133 5.72 -11.76 -0.89
CA PHE A 133 6.68 -10.64 -0.77
C PHE A 133 6.24 -9.63 0.28
N ILE A 134 4.97 -9.20 0.25
CA ILE A 134 4.42 -8.24 1.20
C ILE A 134 4.55 -8.79 2.63
N ASN A 135 4.09 -10.00 2.88
CA ASN A 135 4.09 -10.57 4.21
C ASN A 135 5.50 -10.79 4.76
N LYS A 136 6.44 -11.16 3.90
CA LYS A 136 7.84 -11.35 4.28
C LYS A 136 8.55 -10.03 4.60
N ASN A 137 8.12 -8.93 4.00
CA ASN A 137 8.77 -7.63 4.10
C ASN A 137 7.94 -6.58 4.87
N THR A 138 7.00 -7.02 5.69
CA THR A 138 6.21 -6.18 6.58
C THR A 138 6.83 -6.17 7.97
N PHE A 139 7.13 -4.97 8.47
CA PHE A 139 7.80 -4.77 9.75
C PHE A 139 7.11 -3.67 10.56
N GLY A 140 7.30 -3.72 11.88
CA GLY A 140 6.81 -2.71 12.82
C GLY A 140 7.85 -2.38 13.89
N GLY A 141 7.61 -1.34 14.67
CA GLY A 141 8.44 -0.95 15.80
C GLY A 141 9.87 -0.55 15.43
N LEU A 142 10.82 -0.88 16.27
CA LEU A 142 12.23 -0.54 16.08
C LEU A 142 12.84 -1.16 14.82
N ASP A 143 12.45 -2.38 14.49
CA ASP A 143 12.91 -3.05 13.27
C ASP A 143 12.49 -2.28 12.03
N ALA A 144 11.21 -1.85 11.99
CA ALA A 144 10.72 -1.02 10.88
C ALA A 144 11.46 0.34 10.80
N ARG A 145 11.70 0.99 11.93
CA ARG A 145 12.46 2.26 11.95
C ARG A 145 13.82 2.11 11.32
N TRP A 146 14.55 1.08 11.73
CA TRP A 146 15.89 0.80 11.21
C TRP A 146 15.84 0.53 9.71
N ARG A 147 14.91 -0.30 9.25
CA ARG A 147 14.77 -0.68 7.85
C ARG A 147 14.34 0.48 6.96
N VAL A 148 13.43 1.32 7.42
CA VAL A 148 13.04 2.54 6.69
C VAL A 148 14.24 3.45 6.52
N SER A 149 15.04 3.65 7.57
CA SER A 149 16.26 4.48 7.49
C SER A 149 17.28 3.91 6.49
N HIS A 150 17.38 2.61 6.40
CA HIS A 150 18.27 1.93 5.46
C HIS A 150 17.78 2.03 4.01
N TRP A 151 16.48 1.89 3.81
CA TRP A 151 15.85 1.98 2.49
C TRP A 151 15.80 3.43 1.97
N SER A 152 15.58 4.40 2.84
CA SER A 152 15.45 5.81 2.48
C SER A 152 16.73 6.37 1.86
N LYS A 153 16.54 7.21 0.84
CA LYS A 153 17.62 7.98 0.16
C LYS A 153 17.49 9.49 0.38
N VAL A 154 16.69 9.88 1.33
CA VAL A 154 16.54 11.29 1.74
C VAL A 154 17.05 11.51 3.15
#